data_dfb8d032ee7a774b0600063b9ff2d142
#
_entry.id   dfb8d032ee7a774b0600063b9ff2d142
#
_cell.length_a   1.000
_cell.length_b   1.000
_cell.length_c   1.000
_cell.angle_alpha   90.00
_cell.angle_beta   90.00
_cell.angle_gamma   90.00
#
_symmetry.space_group_name_H-M   'P 1'
#
loop_
_entity.id
_entity.type
_entity.pdbx_description
1 polymer ?
#
loop_
_entity_poly.entity_id
_entity_poly.type
_entity_poly.pdbx_seq_one_letter_code
_entity_poly.pdbx_strand_id
1 'polypeptide(L)'
;VAAFAGFYALRIAAKPADDNHQFGHGKAEYVSALVEGAMIFIAAGMIIYTAIQRFFIPQPIAEAGWGLALSTLSSVLNLAVGIALIRAGKRYRSATLDADGHHLLTDVWTSVGVLVGIAAVYLTGWMWLDPVVALAVGINILWTGYTLLRDSVSSLLSEALPADERQQIRQLLARLEKEQSVTFTDRRTVASGRQ
;
A
#
# COMPACT_ATOMS: atom_id res chain seq x y z
N VAL A 1 9.65 8.83 8.25
CA VAL A 1 8.46 9.69 8.37
C VAL A 1 7.20 8.82 8.26
N ALA A 2 7.07 7.94 7.23
CA ALA A 2 5.91 7.07 7.02
C ALA A 2 5.58 6.20 8.25
N ALA A 3 6.53 5.40 8.73
CA ALA A 3 6.35 4.52 9.88
C ALA A 3 5.90 5.26 11.16
N PHE A 4 6.32 6.52 11.33
CA PHE A 4 5.88 7.34 12.47
C PHE A 4 4.43 7.79 12.30
N ALA A 5 4.03 8.17 11.09
CA ALA A 5 2.65 8.52 10.77
C ALA A 5 1.73 7.30 10.93
N GLY A 6 2.15 6.12 10.43
CA GLY A 6 1.43 4.86 10.60
C GLY A 6 1.25 4.48 12.06
N PHE A 7 2.31 4.54 12.86
CA PHE A 7 2.21 4.29 14.31
C PHE A 7 1.23 5.24 15.02
N TYR A 8 1.27 6.52 14.68
CA TYR A 8 0.37 7.51 15.26
C TYR A 8 -1.09 7.27 14.84
N ALA A 9 -1.33 6.92 13.58
CA ALA A 9 -2.66 6.56 13.08
C ALA A 9 -3.22 5.32 13.77
N LEU A 10 -2.42 4.27 13.95
CA LEU A 10 -2.81 3.07 14.70
C LEU A 10 -3.15 3.39 16.16
N ARG A 11 -2.40 4.31 16.79
CA ARG A 11 -2.68 4.75 18.16
C ARG A 11 -4.00 5.54 18.24
N ILE A 12 -4.32 6.35 17.24
CA ILE A 12 -5.61 7.04 17.16
C ILE A 12 -6.73 6.03 16.92
N ALA A 13 -6.56 5.12 15.97
CA ALA A 13 -7.56 4.12 15.60
C ALA A 13 -7.92 3.18 16.77
N ALA A 14 -6.96 2.96 17.68
CA ALA A 14 -7.16 2.14 18.87
C ALA A 14 -7.95 2.84 19.99
N LYS A 15 -8.28 4.15 19.86
CA LYS A 15 -9.12 4.84 20.84
C LYS A 15 -10.56 4.34 20.75
N PRO A 16 -11.23 4.11 21.89
CA PRO A 16 -12.64 3.76 21.91
C PRO A 16 -13.52 4.87 21.33
N ALA A 17 -14.77 4.55 21.06
CA ALA A 17 -15.78 5.53 20.70
C ALA A 17 -15.94 6.58 21.81
N ASP A 18 -16.16 7.83 21.42
CA ASP A 18 -16.42 8.97 22.29
C ASP A 18 -17.66 9.76 21.79
N ASP A 19 -18.05 10.81 22.49
CA ASP A 19 -19.23 11.60 22.17
C ASP A 19 -19.16 12.26 20.76
N ASN A 20 -17.95 12.56 20.29
CA ASN A 20 -17.73 13.17 18.97
C ASN A 20 -17.57 12.11 17.86
N HIS A 21 -17.09 10.91 18.23
CA HIS A 21 -16.80 9.79 17.30
C HIS A 21 -17.50 8.53 17.79
N GLN A 22 -18.82 8.50 17.69
CA GLN A 22 -19.69 7.41 18.21
C GLN A 22 -19.40 6.05 17.59
N PHE A 23 -18.83 5.99 16.38
CA PHE A 23 -18.40 4.76 15.70
C PHE A 23 -16.91 4.44 15.89
N GLY A 24 -16.23 5.14 16.85
CA GLY A 24 -14.80 4.99 17.09
C GLY A 24 -13.91 5.73 16.10
N HIS A 25 -12.60 5.51 16.21
CA HIS A 25 -11.57 6.22 15.45
C HIS A 25 -10.94 5.36 14.34
N GLY A 26 -11.49 4.19 14.02
CA GLY A 26 -10.91 3.22 13.08
C GLY A 26 -10.60 3.79 11.69
N LYS A 27 -11.33 4.81 11.23
CA LYS A 27 -11.08 5.47 9.93
C LYS A 27 -9.73 6.21 9.87
N ALA A 28 -9.06 6.47 11.00
CA ALA A 28 -7.72 7.05 11.03
C ALA A 28 -6.68 6.18 10.30
N GLU A 29 -6.86 4.86 10.27
CA GLU A 29 -6.01 3.95 9.50
C GLU A 29 -6.10 4.22 7.98
N TYR A 30 -7.29 4.47 7.47
CA TYR A 30 -7.47 4.76 6.03
C TYR A 30 -6.87 6.10 5.63
N VAL A 31 -6.85 7.09 6.54
CA VAL A 31 -6.17 8.37 6.29
C VAL A 31 -4.65 8.16 6.19
N SER A 32 -4.07 7.35 7.07
CA SER A 32 -2.64 7.01 6.99
C SER A 32 -2.31 6.27 5.69
N ALA A 33 -3.08 5.24 5.35
CA ALA A 33 -2.91 4.49 4.12
C ALA A 33 -3.07 5.35 2.86
N LEU A 34 -3.97 6.35 2.89
CA LEU A 34 -4.14 7.33 1.83
C LEU A 34 -2.87 8.18 1.64
N VAL A 35 -2.30 8.68 2.74
CA VAL A 35 -1.06 9.48 2.70
C VAL A 35 0.10 8.64 2.17
N GLU A 36 0.24 7.40 2.61
CA GLU A 36 1.28 6.50 2.14
C GLU A 36 1.12 6.14 0.67
N GLY A 37 -0.10 5.82 0.24
CA GLY A 37 -0.42 5.58 -1.17
C GLY A 37 -0.10 6.80 -2.05
N ALA A 38 -0.37 8.01 -1.57
CA ALA A 38 -0.01 9.25 -2.27
C ALA A 38 1.52 9.43 -2.39
N MET A 39 2.27 9.14 -1.32
CA MET A 39 3.73 9.19 -1.37
C MET A 39 4.31 8.18 -2.36
N ILE A 40 3.81 6.93 -2.36
CA ILE A 40 4.21 5.89 -3.31
C ILE A 40 3.89 6.33 -4.75
N PHE A 41 2.70 6.87 -4.98
CA PHE A 41 2.27 7.35 -6.30
C PHE A 41 3.15 8.48 -6.84
N ILE A 42 3.48 9.46 -5.99
CA ILE A 42 4.37 10.57 -6.34
C ILE A 42 5.79 10.06 -6.61
N ALA A 43 6.31 9.18 -5.75
CA ALA A 43 7.64 8.58 -5.95
C ALA A 43 7.73 7.82 -7.28
N ALA A 44 6.71 7.03 -7.62
CA ALA A 44 6.63 6.35 -8.91
C ALA A 44 6.63 7.32 -10.10
N GLY A 45 5.88 8.42 -10.00
CA GLY A 45 5.89 9.49 -11.01
C GLY A 45 7.28 10.10 -11.20
N MET A 46 8.03 10.32 -10.12
CA MET A 46 9.41 10.83 -10.17
C MET A 46 10.37 9.81 -10.80
N ILE A 47 10.22 8.51 -10.49
CA ILE A 47 11.01 7.43 -11.10
C ILE A 47 10.77 7.40 -12.62
N ILE A 48 9.51 7.43 -13.06
CA ILE A 48 9.13 7.43 -14.47
C ILE A 48 9.70 8.68 -15.17
N TYR A 49 9.55 9.85 -14.56
CA TYR A 49 10.08 11.10 -15.09
C TYR A 49 11.60 11.04 -15.28
N THR A 50 12.33 10.59 -14.27
CA THR A 50 13.81 10.43 -14.33
C THR A 50 14.22 9.39 -15.36
N ALA A 51 13.49 8.28 -15.46
CA ALA A 51 13.74 7.24 -16.46
C ALA A 51 13.58 7.79 -17.90
N ILE A 52 12.52 8.59 -18.13
CA ILE A 52 12.30 9.25 -19.43
C ILE A 52 13.45 10.22 -19.73
N GLN A 53 13.91 11.02 -18.76
CA GLN A 53 15.03 11.93 -18.98
C GLN A 53 16.32 11.18 -19.35
N ARG A 54 16.59 10.01 -18.75
CA ARG A 54 17.77 9.19 -19.05
C ARG A 54 17.77 8.63 -20.47
N PHE A 55 16.62 8.52 -21.13
CA PHE A 55 16.59 8.19 -22.57
C PHE A 55 17.21 9.28 -23.44
N PHE A 56 17.00 10.55 -23.09
CA PHE A 56 17.51 11.69 -23.87
C PHE A 56 18.91 12.12 -23.44
N ILE A 57 19.23 11.94 -22.16
CA ILE A 57 20.52 12.35 -21.55
C ILE A 57 21.06 11.13 -20.77
N PRO A 58 21.76 10.21 -21.43
CA PRO A 58 22.34 9.06 -20.76
C PRO A 58 23.31 9.50 -19.66
N GLN A 59 23.09 9.03 -18.44
CA GLN A 59 23.98 9.30 -17.33
C GLN A 59 24.94 8.13 -17.15
N PRO A 60 26.25 8.38 -16.93
CA PRO A 60 27.18 7.30 -16.62
C PRO A 60 26.74 6.63 -15.31
N ILE A 61 26.82 5.29 -15.28
CA ILE A 61 26.53 4.54 -14.06
C ILE A 61 27.63 4.85 -13.07
N ALA A 62 27.28 5.48 -11.93
CA ALA A 62 28.21 5.75 -10.86
C ALA A 62 28.80 4.44 -10.32
N GLU A 63 30.08 4.46 -9.92
CA GLU A 63 30.75 3.28 -9.37
C GLU A 63 29.95 2.68 -8.21
N ALA A 64 29.59 1.42 -8.38
CA ALA A 64 28.77 0.67 -7.44
C ALA A 64 29.67 0.11 -6.30
N GLY A 65 30.05 0.96 -5.38
CA GLY A 65 30.87 0.58 -4.24
C GLY A 65 30.04 0.14 -3.03
N TRP A 66 30.47 0.55 -1.85
CA TRP A 66 29.80 0.26 -0.57
C TRP A 66 28.35 0.68 -0.50
N GLY A 67 27.93 1.70 -1.27
CA GLY A 67 26.54 2.14 -1.37
C GLY A 67 25.61 1.04 -1.90
N LEU A 68 26.04 0.27 -2.91
CA LEU A 68 25.26 -0.85 -3.45
C LEU A 68 25.12 -2.00 -2.45
N ALA A 69 26.16 -2.33 -1.71
CA ALA A 69 26.11 -3.36 -0.68
C ALA A 69 25.15 -2.99 0.46
N LEU A 70 25.20 -1.74 0.95
CA LEU A 70 24.29 -1.25 1.98
C LEU A 70 22.85 -1.17 1.48
N SER A 71 22.62 -0.72 0.24
CA SER A 71 21.30 -0.70 -0.39
C SER A 71 20.71 -2.10 -0.52
N THR A 72 21.53 -3.09 -0.93
CA THR A 72 21.10 -4.49 -1.02
C THR A 72 20.71 -5.06 0.34
N LEU A 73 21.53 -4.82 1.38
CA LEU A 73 21.22 -5.25 2.74
C LEU A 73 19.93 -4.62 3.26
N SER A 74 19.76 -3.31 3.05
CA SER A 74 18.52 -2.60 3.40
C SER A 74 17.31 -3.19 2.68
N SER A 75 17.44 -3.51 1.38
CA SER A 75 16.37 -4.11 0.60
C SER A 75 15.95 -5.49 1.09
N VAL A 76 16.90 -6.33 1.53
CA VAL A 76 16.59 -7.64 2.12
C VAL A 76 15.81 -7.47 3.44
N LEU A 77 16.20 -6.51 4.28
CA LEU A 77 15.48 -6.20 5.52
C LEU A 77 14.07 -5.65 5.20
N ASN A 78 13.97 -4.72 4.27
CA ASN A 78 12.68 -4.16 3.84
C ASN A 78 11.76 -5.23 3.24
N LEU A 79 12.31 -6.21 2.49
CA LEU A 79 11.52 -7.34 1.98
C LEU A 79 10.95 -8.18 3.11
N ALA A 80 11.77 -8.55 4.09
CA ALA A 80 11.33 -9.38 5.20
C ALA A 80 10.26 -8.67 6.05
N VAL A 81 10.51 -7.40 6.41
CA VAL A 81 9.58 -6.60 7.20
C VAL A 81 8.33 -6.27 6.41
N GLY A 82 8.43 -5.88 5.13
CA GLY A 82 7.30 -5.56 4.27
C GLY A 82 6.35 -6.74 4.11
N ILE A 83 6.88 -7.95 3.86
CA ILE A 83 6.05 -9.16 3.80
C ILE A 83 5.36 -9.45 5.15
N ALA A 84 6.07 -9.26 6.27
CA ALA A 84 5.49 -9.45 7.60
C ALA A 84 4.36 -8.45 7.87
N LEU A 85 4.55 -7.18 7.50
CA LEU A 85 3.54 -6.13 7.65
C LEU A 85 2.30 -6.39 6.78
N ILE A 86 2.46 -6.78 5.51
CA ILE A 86 1.31 -7.12 4.63
C ILE A 86 0.54 -8.32 5.19
N ARG A 87 1.24 -9.36 5.67
CA ARG A 87 0.57 -10.50 6.29
C ARG A 87 -0.19 -10.10 7.56
N ALA A 88 0.41 -9.28 8.40
CA ALA A 88 -0.24 -8.74 9.59
C ALA A 88 -1.42 -7.84 9.23
N GLY A 89 -1.26 -6.95 8.25
CA GLY A 89 -2.32 -6.07 7.73
C GLY A 89 -3.54 -6.85 7.29
N LYS A 90 -3.34 -7.88 6.47
CA LYS A 90 -4.43 -8.79 6.02
C LYS A 90 -5.06 -9.56 7.18
N ARG A 91 -4.25 -10.08 8.11
CA ARG A 91 -4.75 -10.85 9.28
C ARG A 91 -5.58 -10.01 10.23
N TYR A 92 -5.15 -8.77 10.47
CA TYR A 92 -5.79 -7.85 11.42
C TYR A 92 -6.70 -6.82 10.73
N ARG A 93 -6.88 -6.92 9.40
CA ARG A 93 -7.66 -5.97 8.58
C ARG A 93 -7.23 -4.52 8.80
N SER A 94 -5.92 -4.27 8.97
CA SER A 94 -5.35 -2.95 9.17
C SER A 94 -4.83 -2.37 7.86
N ALA A 95 -5.47 -1.30 7.39
CA ALA A 95 -5.06 -0.58 6.18
C ALA A 95 -3.67 0.07 6.34
N THR A 96 -3.35 0.56 7.54
CA THR A 96 -2.03 1.16 7.82
C THR A 96 -0.91 0.15 7.70
N LEU A 97 -1.05 -1.06 8.28
CA LEU A 97 -0.01 -2.09 8.18
C LEU A 97 0.16 -2.59 6.74
N ASP A 98 -0.92 -2.68 5.99
CA ASP A 98 -0.87 -3.08 4.58
C ASP A 98 -0.15 -2.02 3.74
N ALA A 99 -0.47 -0.73 3.94
CA ALA A 99 0.16 0.39 3.25
C ALA A 99 1.66 0.52 3.58
N ASP A 100 2.05 0.45 4.87
CA ASP A 100 3.46 0.44 5.32
C ASP A 100 4.24 -0.73 4.66
N GLY A 101 3.62 -1.91 4.59
CA GLY A 101 4.21 -3.06 3.92
C GLY A 101 4.43 -2.83 2.41
N HIS A 102 3.47 -2.23 1.72
CA HIS A 102 3.61 -1.85 0.31
C HIS A 102 4.66 -0.76 0.08
N HIS A 103 4.79 0.19 1.00
CA HIS A 103 5.86 1.19 0.96
C HIS A 103 7.24 0.53 1.00
N LEU A 104 7.47 -0.38 1.96
CA LEU A 104 8.75 -1.12 2.05
C LEU A 104 9.02 -1.99 0.81
N LEU A 105 7.98 -2.63 0.24
CA LEU A 105 8.15 -3.39 -1.01
C LEU A 105 8.45 -2.49 -2.21
N THR A 106 7.96 -1.26 -2.22
CA THR A 106 8.31 -0.26 -3.24
C THR A 106 9.80 0.04 -3.22
N ASP A 107 10.41 0.20 -2.04
CA ASP A 107 11.85 0.40 -1.88
C ASP A 107 12.65 -0.82 -2.35
N VAL A 108 12.12 -2.04 -2.14
CA VAL A 108 12.72 -3.27 -2.67
C VAL A 108 12.66 -3.28 -4.20
N TRP A 109 11.50 -2.98 -4.80
CA TRP A 109 11.34 -2.98 -6.25
C TRP A 109 12.25 -1.94 -6.93
N THR A 110 12.40 -0.75 -6.36
CA THR A 110 13.34 0.26 -6.86
C THR A 110 14.79 -0.23 -6.81
N SER A 111 15.19 -0.85 -5.70
CA SER A 111 16.55 -1.40 -5.54
C SER A 111 16.82 -2.56 -6.51
N VAL A 112 15.86 -3.47 -6.68
CA VAL A 112 15.94 -4.56 -7.67
C VAL A 112 16.03 -3.99 -9.08
N GLY A 113 15.23 -2.97 -9.40
CA GLY A 113 15.29 -2.28 -10.69
C GLY A 113 16.67 -1.70 -11.00
N VAL A 114 17.28 -1.02 -10.03
CA VAL A 114 18.63 -0.47 -10.16
C VAL A 114 19.65 -1.60 -10.40
N LEU A 115 19.60 -2.68 -9.63
CA LEU A 115 20.50 -3.82 -9.79
C LEU A 115 20.37 -4.48 -11.16
N VAL A 116 19.14 -4.71 -11.60
CA VAL A 116 18.85 -5.32 -12.91
C VAL A 116 19.28 -4.39 -14.04
N GLY A 117 19.01 -3.08 -13.93
CA GLY A 117 19.43 -2.07 -14.90
C GLY A 117 20.95 -2.04 -15.07
N ILE A 118 21.69 -1.98 -13.95
CA ILE A 118 23.17 -2.01 -13.96
C ILE A 118 23.68 -3.31 -14.60
N ALA A 119 23.14 -4.46 -14.20
CA ALA A 119 23.55 -5.76 -14.72
C ALA A 119 23.27 -5.88 -16.22
N ALA A 120 22.09 -5.40 -16.69
CA ALA A 120 21.72 -5.43 -18.09
C ALA A 120 22.67 -4.57 -18.94
N VAL A 121 23.01 -3.36 -18.49
CA VAL A 121 23.97 -2.50 -19.18
C VAL A 121 25.37 -3.12 -19.19
N TYR A 122 25.82 -3.68 -18.06
CA TYR A 122 27.14 -4.31 -17.98
C TYR A 122 27.30 -5.52 -18.90
N LEU A 123 26.25 -6.35 -19.02
CA LEU A 123 26.26 -7.56 -19.85
C LEU A 123 26.09 -7.29 -21.36
N THR A 124 25.29 -6.27 -21.71
CA THR A 124 24.94 -6.01 -23.11
C THR A 124 25.67 -4.83 -23.74
N GLY A 125 26.19 -3.92 -22.92
CA GLY A 125 26.74 -2.63 -23.37
C GLY A 125 25.66 -1.60 -23.77
N TRP A 126 24.39 -1.92 -23.65
CA TRP A 126 23.28 -1.07 -24.10
C TRP A 126 22.78 -0.15 -22.99
N MET A 127 23.25 1.09 -22.99
CA MET A 127 22.93 2.08 -21.94
C MET A 127 21.43 2.38 -21.77
N TRP A 128 20.63 2.19 -22.81
CA TRP A 128 19.20 2.48 -22.75
C TRP A 128 18.37 1.38 -22.07
N LEU A 129 18.96 0.23 -21.71
CA LEU A 129 18.26 -0.81 -20.93
C LEU A 129 17.99 -0.35 -19.50
N ASP A 130 18.88 0.43 -18.88
CA ASP A 130 18.65 1.00 -17.53
C ASP A 130 17.32 1.80 -17.47
N PRO A 131 17.08 2.82 -18.31
CA PRO A 131 15.80 3.53 -18.28
C PRO A 131 14.59 2.67 -18.67
N VAL A 132 14.73 1.63 -19.49
CA VAL A 132 13.62 0.70 -19.78
C VAL A 132 13.22 -0.07 -18.51
N VAL A 133 14.20 -0.63 -17.80
CA VAL A 133 13.94 -1.35 -16.54
C VAL A 133 13.35 -0.40 -15.50
N ALA A 134 13.90 0.82 -15.37
CA ALA A 134 13.39 1.82 -14.46
C ALA A 134 11.93 2.22 -14.77
N LEU A 135 11.56 2.34 -16.05
CA LEU A 135 10.17 2.57 -16.47
C LEU A 135 9.26 1.41 -16.08
N ALA A 136 9.67 0.17 -16.33
CA ALA A 136 8.86 -1.01 -16.00
C ALA A 136 8.60 -1.09 -14.48
N VAL A 137 9.64 -0.85 -13.68
CA VAL A 137 9.51 -0.79 -12.22
C VAL A 137 8.63 0.38 -11.78
N GLY A 138 8.84 1.57 -12.35
CA GLY A 138 8.06 2.77 -12.03
C GLY A 138 6.57 2.59 -12.32
N ILE A 139 6.21 1.96 -13.44
CA ILE A 139 4.81 1.66 -13.79
C ILE A 139 4.20 0.67 -12.80
N ASN A 140 4.93 -0.36 -12.39
CA ASN A 140 4.45 -1.32 -11.39
C ASN A 140 4.20 -0.63 -10.03
N ILE A 141 5.10 0.24 -9.60
CA ILE A 141 4.96 1.01 -8.35
C ILE A 141 3.79 2.01 -8.47
N LEU A 142 3.63 2.66 -9.61
CA LEU A 142 2.52 3.58 -9.87
C LEU A 142 1.17 2.87 -9.72
N TRP A 143 1.07 1.65 -10.24
CA TRP A 143 -0.13 0.82 -10.09
C TRP A 143 -0.42 0.49 -8.61
N THR A 144 0.61 0.12 -7.86
CA THR A 144 0.49 -0.15 -6.42
C THR A 144 -0.02 1.08 -5.67
N GLY A 145 0.59 2.25 -5.90
CA GLY A 145 0.17 3.52 -5.28
C GLY A 145 -1.27 3.89 -5.64
N TYR A 146 -1.65 3.74 -6.91
CA TYR A 146 -3.02 3.97 -7.36
C TYR A 146 -4.03 3.06 -6.65
N THR A 147 -3.72 1.78 -6.51
CA THR A 147 -4.59 0.82 -5.82
C THR A 147 -4.78 1.19 -4.36
N LEU A 148 -3.69 1.51 -3.64
CA LEU A 148 -3.75 1.96 -2.25
C LEU A 148 -4.58 3.24 -2.08
N LEU A 149 -4.40 4.21 -2.97
CA LEU A 149 -5.20 5.45 -2.97
C LEU A 149 -6.68 5.16 -3.16
N ARG A 150 -7.02 4.39 -4.18
CA ARG A 150 -8.39 4.02 -4.51
C ARG A 150 -9.08 3.31 -3.34
N ASP A 151 -8.43 2.29 -2.78
CA ASP A 151 -8.99 1.48 -1.71
C ASP A 151 -9.13 2.29 -0.41
N SER A 152 -8.18 3.17 -0.11
CA SER A 152 -8.26 4.08 1.04
C SER A 152 -9.40 5.08 0.90
N VAL A 153 -9.56 5.70 -0.29
CA VAL A 153 -10.67 6.63 -0.57
C VAL A 153 -12.01 5.91 -0.49
N SER A 154 -12.12 4.71 -1.08
CA SER A 154 -13.33 3.89 -1.05
C SER A 154 -13.76 3.58 0.39
N SER A 155 -12.81 3.17 1.22
CA SER A 155 -13.02 2.88 2.64
C SER A 155 -13.41 4.12 3.45
N LEU A 156 -12.80 5.28 3.18
CA LEU A 156 -13.21 6.56 3.79
C LEU A 156 -14.62 6.97 3.42
N LEU A 157 -15.06 6.68 2.19
CA LEU A 157 -16.43 6.92 1.70
C LEU A 157 -17.43 5.87 2.20
N SER A 158 -17.04 5.04 3.17
CA SER A 158 -17.93 4.04 3.79
C SER A 158 -18.37 2.94 2.82
N GLU A 159 -17.41 2.38 2.08
CA GLU A 159 -17.67 1.23 1.21
C GLU A 159 -18.33 0.09 1.99
N ALA A 160 -19.27 -0.58 1.32
CA ALA A 160 -19.96 -1.72 1.90
C ALA A 160 -19.02 -2.91 2.07
N LEU A 161 -19.30 -3.77 3.05
CA LEU A 161 -18.55 -5.01 3.26
C LEU A 161 -18.48 -5.87 1.98
N PRO A 162 -17.49 -6.73 1.82
CA PRO A 162 -17.38 -7.69 0.72
C PRO A 162 -18.66 -8.49 0.49
N ALA A 163 -18.89 -8.93 -0.74
CA ALA A 163 -20.16 -9.53 -1.14
C ALA A 163 -20.49 -10.82 -0.36
N ASP A 164 -19.49 -11.62 -0.04
CA ASP A 164 -19.58 -12.84 0.76
C ASP A 164 -19.99 -12.56 2.21
N GLU A 165 -19.40 -11.57 2.86
CA GLU A 165 -19.76 -11.14 4.21
C GLU A 165 -21.19 -10.55 4.24
N ARG A 166 -21.53 -9.73 3.26
CA ARG A 166 -22.91 -9.21 3.12
C ARG A 166 -23.94 -10.31 2.94
N GLN A 167 -23.58 -11.38 2.21
CA GLN A 167 -24.46 -12.51 2.03
C GLN A 167 -24.68 -13.31 3.34
N GLN A 168 -23.62 -13.50 4.13
CA GLN A 168 -23.72 -14.13 5.45
C GLN A 168 -24.63 -13.33 6.39
N ILE A 169 -24.44 -12.01 6.45
CA ILE A 169 -25.28 -11.11 7.24
C ILE A 169 -26.75 -11.21 6.78
N ARG A 170 -27.01 -11.20 5.47
CA ARG A 170 -28.38 -11.35 4.94
C ARG A 170 -29.02 -12.67 5.34
N GLN A 171 -28.25 -13.78 5.33
CA GLN A 171 -28.76 -15.08 5.74
C GLN A 171 -29.09 -15.12 7.23
N LEU A 172 -28.24 -14.52 8.08
CA LEU A 172 -28.51 -14.41 9.51
C LEU A 172 -29.76 -13.58 9.79
N LEU A 173 -29.89 -12.41 9.16
CA LEU A 173 -31.05 -11.53 9.31
C LEU A 173 -32.32 -12.22 8.83
N ALA A 174 -32.30 -12.95 7.71
CA ALA A 174 -33.45 -13.69 7.22
C ALA A 174 -33.90 -14.84 8.15
N ARG A 175 -32.98 -15.45 8.91
CA ARG A 175 -33.31 -16.41 9.97
C ARG A 175 -34.01 -15.72 11.14
N LEU A 176 -33.46 -14.60 11.61
CA LEU A 176 -34.06 -13.81 12.70
C LEU A 176 -35.46 -13.27 12.35
N GLU A 177 -35.68 -12.85 11.09
CA GLU A 177 -37.01 -12.43 10.60
C GLU A 177 -38.05 -13.54 10.74
N LYS A 178 -37.63 -14.81 10.46
CA LYS A 178 -38.54 -15.97 10.59
C LYS A 178 -38.79 -16.40 12.02
N GLU A 179 -37.76 -16.30 12.89
CA GLU A 179 -37.85 -16.77 14.28
C GLU A 179 -38.57 -15.77 15.19
N GLN A 180 -38.38 -14.47 14.95
CA GLN A 180 -38.85 -13.42 15.89
C GLN A 180 -39.95 -12.51 15.33
N SER A 181 -40.49 -12.77 14.14
CA SER A 181 -41.54 -11.96 13.50
C SER A 181 -41.14 -10.47 13.36
N VAL A 182 -39.86 -10.20 13.16
CA VAL A 182 -39.29 -8.87 12.94
C VAL A 182 -38.99 -8.68 11.47
N THR A 183 -39.23 -7.50 10.91
CA THR A 183 -38.88 -7.19 9.51
C THR A 183 -37.82 -6.10 9.44
N PHE A 184 -36.70 -6.39 8.75
CA PHE A 184 -35.66 -5.40 8.51
C PHE A 184 -35.90 -4.68 7.18
N THR A 185 -36.24 -3.39 7.23
CA THR A 185 -36.63 -2.59 6.06
C THR A 185 -35.45 -1.97 5.32
N ASP A 186 -34.33 -1.62 6.00
CA ASP A 186 -33.14 -1.06 5.38
C ASP A 186 -31.88 -1.74 5.95
N ARG A 187 -30.97 -2.16 5.07
CA ARG A 187 -29.79 -2.94 5.44
C ARG A 187 -28.56 -2.30 4.79
N ARG A 188 -27.79 -1.58 5.59
CA ARG A 188 -26.54 -0.95 5.15
C ARG A 188 -25.40 -1.50 5.97
N THR A 189 -24.29 -1.76 5.28
CA THR A 189 -23.04 -2.24 5.91
C THR A 189 -21.92 -1.28 5.57
N VAL A 190 -21.02 -1.08 6.50
CA VAL A 190 -19.84 -0.24 6.32
C VAL A 190 -18.64 -0.90 7.02
N ALA A 191 -17.47 -0.84 6.39
CA ALA A 191 -16.21 -1.20 7.03
C ALA A 191 -15.67 -0.01 7.84
N SER A 192 -15.33 -0.22 9.11
CA SER A 192 -14.87 0.83 10.03
C SER A 192 -13.49 0.54 10.59
N GLY A 193 -12.50 0.22 9.74
CA GLY A 193 -11.15 -0.10 10.18
C GLY A 193 -11.05 -1.39 11.01
N ARG A 194 -9.97 -1.51 11.78
CA ARG A 194 -9.73 -2.65 12.69
C ARG A 194 -10.70 -2.59 13.87
N GLN A 195 -11.42 -3.67 14.11
CA GLN A 195 -12.14 -3.94 15.36
C GLN A 195 -11.44 -5.04 16.13
#